data_1de211e7e46dc30f4bf2a5b904e5134a
#
_entry.id   1de211e7e46dc30f4bf2a5b904e5134a
#
_cell.length_a   1.000
_cell.length_b   1.000
_cell.length_c   1.000
_cell.angle_alpha   90.00
_cell.angle_beta   90.00
_cell.angle_gamma   90.00
#
_symmetry.space_group_name_H-M   'P 1'
#
loop_
_entity.id
_entity.type
_entity.pdbx_description
1 polymer ?
#
loop_
_entity_poly.entity_id
_entity_poly.type
_entity_poly.pdbx_seq_one_letter_code
_entity_poly.pdbx_strand_id
1 'polypeptide(L)'
;MNTTQATHTPGPWVVWPASNGVKITDSLGRHVAVIPMATPDWQADARLISASPELLAALEKFAWYDEAGMSEPRSLYDEARSAIAKAKEVK
;
A
#
# COMPACT_ATOMS: atom_id res chain seq x y z
N MET A 1 -13.80 -5.71 18.35
CA MET A 1 -13.56 -4.96 17.90
C MET A 1 -14.22 -4.23 17.15
N ASN A 2 -14.26 -3.46 16.98
CA ASN A 2 -14.81 -2.74 16.34
C ASN A 2 -14.73 -2.65 15.28
N THR A 3 -14.99 -2.57 14.99
CA THR A 3 -14.85 -2.58 14.04
C THR A 3 -15.23 -1.71 13.22
N THR A 4 -15.14 -0.69 13.50
CA THR A 4 -15.27 0.27 12.63
C THR A 4 -14.20 0.17 11.72
N GLN A 5 -14.44 -0.37 10.63
CA GLN A 5 -13.48 -0.45 9.72
C GLN A 5 -13.65 0.56 8.71
N ALA A 6 -12.69 1.40 8.46
CA ALA A 6 -12.70 2.30 7.33
C ALA A 6 -12.59 1.46 6.10
N THR A 7 -13.51 1.63 5.20
CA THR A 7 -13.52 0.88 3.98
C THR A 7 -12.86 1.71 2.91
N HIS A 8 -11.67 1.34 2.51
CA HIS A 8 -10.96 2.05 1.46
C HIS A 8 -11.07 1.27 0.15
N THR A 9 -10.68 1.90 -0.93
CA THR A 9 -10.64 1.24 -2.23
C THR A 9 -9.71 0.04 -2.15
N PRO A 10 -10.17 -1.16 -2.52
CA PRO A 10 -9.31 -2.34 -2.43
C PRO A 10 -8.12 -2.26 -3.37
N GLY A 11 -7.01 -2.81 -2.93
CA GLY A 11 -5.84 -2.99 -3.76
C GLY A 11 -5.99 -4.19 -4.67
N PRO A 12 -4.99 -4.43 -5.49
CA PRO A 12 -3.77 -3.64 -5.59
C PRO A 12 -3.99 -2.32 -6.32
N TRP A 13 -3.14 -1.34 -6.01
CA TRP A 13 -3.17 -0.06 -6.69
C TRP A 13 -2.00 0.00 -7.66
N VAL A 14 -2.23 0.63 -8.81
CA VAL A 14 -1.25 0.63 -9.90
C VAL A 14 -0.90 2.07 -10.26
N VAL A 15 0.38 2.31 -10.52
CA VAL A 15 0.87 3.63 -10.90
C VAL A 15 0.91 3.73 -12.41
N TRP A 16 0.31 4.81 -12.94
CA TRP A 16 0.28 5.07 -14.37
C TRP A 16 0.89 6.44 -14.65
N PRO A 17 1.62 6.56 -15.75
CA PRO A 17 2.08 7.88 -16.16
C PRO A 17 0.90 8.77 -16.56
N ALA A 18 1.04 10.05 -16.31
CA ALA A 18 0.08 11.05 -16.71
C ALA A 18 0.82 12.22 -17.31
N SER A 19 0.09 13.18 -17.90
CA SER A 19 0.74 14.28 -18.61
C SER A 19 1.67 15.09 -17.73
N ASN A 20 1.29 15.33 -16.50
CA ASN A 20 2.12 16.17 -15.63
C ASN A 20 2.25 15.53 -14.26
N GLY A 21 2.55 14.24 -14.25
CA GLY A 21 2.75 13.51 -12.99
C GLY A 21 2.43 12.05 -13.19
N VAL A 22 1.84 11.46 -12.14
CA VAL A 22 1.36 10.08 -12.21
C VAL A 22 -0.01 10.00 -11.58
N LYS A 23 -0.78 9.02 -12.00
CA LYS A 23 -2.04 8.71 -11.35
C LYS A 23 -1.95 7.30 -10.78
N ILE A 24 -2.65 7.09 -9.70
CA ILE A 24 -2.73 5.79 -9.07
C ILE A 24 -4.17 5.32 -9.17
N THR A 25 -4.36 4.13 -9.70
CA THR A 25 -5.70 3.59 -9.92
C THR A 25 -5.84 2.26 -9.20
N ASP A 26 -7.08 1.85 -9.00
CA ASP A 26 -7.35 0.49 -8.52
C ASP A 26 -7.34 -0.47 -9.71
N SER A 27 -7.64 -1.72 -9.45
CA SER A 27 -7.59 -2.75 -10.50
C SER A 27 -8.67 -2.57 -11.57
N LEU A 28 -9.68 -1.76 -11.29
CA LEU A 28 -10.73 -1.45 -12.26
C LEU A 28 -10.48 -0.16 -13.01
N GLY A 29 -9.32 0.46 -12.80
CA GLY A 29 -8.96 1.69 -13.49
C GLY A 29 -9.53 2.95 -12.86
N ARG A 30 -10.15 2.85 -11.69
CA ARG A 30 -10.69 4.03 -11.02
C ARG A 30 -9.57 4.79 -10.33
N HIS A 31 -9.67 6.11 -10.35
CA HIS A 31 -8.63 6.96 -9.78
C HIS A 31 -8.64 6.90 -8.25
N VAL A 32 -7.49 6.63 -7.67
CA VAL A 32 -7.30 6.68 -6.23
C VAL A 32 -6.60 7.97 -5.84
N ALA A 33 -5.57 8.35 -6.60
CA ALA A 33 -4.78 9.53 -6.30
C ALA A 33 -4.07 10.02 -7.53
N VAL A 34 -3.69 11.29 -7.49
CA VAL A 34 -2.86 11.88 -8.55
C VAL A 34 -1.73 12.61 -7.85
N ILE A 35 -0.50 12.40 -8.34
CA ILE A 35 0.68 13.05 -7.77
C ILE A 35 1.28 13.93 -8.85
N PRO A 36 1.31 15.25 -8.65
CA PRO A 36 1.85 16.16 -9.67
C PRO A 36 3.36 16.05 -9.73
N MET A 37 3.89 16.21 -10.92
CA MET A 37 5.32 16.14 -11.14
C MET A 37 6.06 17.27 -10.42
N ALA A 38 5.36 18.32 -10.04
CA ALA A 38 5.97 19.42 -9.30
C ALA A 38 6.39 19.02 -7.89
N THR A 39 5.86 17.92 -7.36
CA THR A 39 6.28 17.41 -6.06
C THR A 39 7.69 16.85 -6.17
N PRO A 40 8.66 17.31 -5.35
CA PRO A 40 10.07 16.90 -5.55
C PRO A 40 10.31 15.41 -5.56
N ASP A 41 9.67 14.67 -4.67
CA ASP A 41 9.89 13.23 -4.58
C ASP A 41 8.69 12.44 -5.10
N TRP A 42 8.12 12.91 -6.20
CA TRP A 42 6.87 12.34 -6.69
C TRP A 42 6.95 10.84 -6.99
N GLN A 43 8.11 10.38 -7.45
CA GLN A 43 8.26 8.95 -7.76
C GLN A 43 8.23 8.11 -6.49
N ALA A 44 8.96 8.53 -5.47
CA ALA A 44 8.97 7.82 -4.20
C ALA A 44 7.60 7.87 -3.54
N ASP A 45 6.94 9.03 -3.62
CA ASP A 45 5.61 9.19 -3.07
C ASP A 45 4.61 8.27 -3.75
N ALA A 46 4.71 8.17 -5.09
CA ALA A 46 3.81 7.30 -5.84
C ALA A 46 3.99 5.84 -5.45
N ARG A 47 5.23 5.41 -5.25
CA ARG A 47 5.50 4.03 -4.85
C ARG A 47 4.93 3.74 -3.46
N LEU A 48 5.12 4.65 -2.54
CA LEU A 48 4.61 4.47 -1.18
C LEU A 48 3.09 4.42 -1.18
N ILE A 49 2.45 5.33 -1.88
CA ILE A 49 1.00 5.36 -1.94
C ILE A 49 0.47 4.09 -2.59
N SER A 50 1.09 3.65 -3.69
CA SER A 50 0.59 2.46 -4.38
C SER A 50 0.76 1.19 -3.55
N ALA A 51 1.69 1.17 -2.60
CA ALA A 51 1.90 0.02 -1.73
C ALA A 51 1.06 0.09 -0.45
N SER A 52 0.31 1.16 -0.26
CA SER A 52 -0.44 1.36 0.99
C SER A 52 -1.40 0.22 1.33
N PRO A 53 -2.17 -0.34 0.37
CA PRO A 53 -3.06 -1.43 0.73
C PRO A 53 -2.31 -2.63 1.28
N GLU A 54 -1.17 -2.98 0.69
CA GLU A 54 -0.38 -4.11 1.15
C GLU A 54 0.26 -3.84 2.50
N LEU A 55 0.74 -2.60 2.70
CA LEU A 55 1.32 -2.22 3.98
C LEU A 55 0.28 -2.26 5.08
N LEU A 56 -0.90 -1.73 4.81
CA LEU A 56 -1.98 -1.75 5.80
C LEU A 56 -2.40 -3.18 6.13
N ALA A 57 -2.54 -4.02 5.11
CA ALA A 57 -2.94 -5.41 5.34
C ALA A 57 -1.92 -6.14 6.20
N ALA A 58 -0.63 -5.94 5.94
CA ALA A 58 0.41 -6.58 6.74
C ALA A 58 0.37 -6.10 8.19
N LEU A 59 0.20 -4.80 8.39
CA LEU A 59 0.15 -4.25 9.75
C LEU A 59 -1.06 -4.74 10.51
N GLU A 60 -2.21 -4.84 9.83
CA GLU A 60 -3.41 -5.35 10.48
C GLU A 60 -3.23 -6.79 10.94
N LYS A 61 -2.54 -7.60 10.13
CA LYS A 61 -2.26 -8.98 10.51
C LYS A 61 -1.33 -9.06 11.71
N PHE A 62 -0.29 -8.23 11.74
CA PHE A 62 0.60 -8.20 12.90
C PHE A 62 -0.17 -7.82 14.16
N ALA A 63 -1.04 -6.82 14.06
CA ALA A 63 -1.83 -6.40 15.21
C ALA A 63 -2.75 -7.52 15.67
N TRP A 64 -3.36 -8.23 14.74
CA TRP A 64 -4.25 -9.33 15.08
C TRP A 64 -3.52 -10.43 15.84
N TYR A 65 -2.32 -10.83 15.37
CA TYR A 65 -1.56 -11.87 16.06
C TYR A 65 -1.15 -11.42 17.44
N ASP A 66 -0.78 -10.16 17.59
CA ASP A 66 -0.41 -9.62 18.89
C ASP A 66 -1.60 -9.65 19.85
N GLU A 67 -2.77 -9.23 19.40
CA GLU A 67 -3.95 -9.22 20.24
C GLU A 67 -4.39 -10.62 20.61
N ALA A 68 -4.21 -11.58 19.74
CA ALA A 68 -4.56 -12.96 19.98
C ALA A 68 -3.55 -13.68 20.85
N GLY A 69 -2.40 -13.05 21.12
CA GLY A 69 -1.33 -13.68 21.90
C GLY A 69 -0.67 -14.82 21.17
N MET A 70 -0.69 -14.79 19.85
CA MET A 70 -0.10 -15.85 19.04
C MET A 70 1.15 -15.37 18.35
N SER A 71 2.04 -16.31 18.05
CA SER A 71 3.25 -15.98 17.29
C SER A 71 2.90 -15.77 15.84
N GLU A 72 3.54 -14.78 15.23
CA GLU A 72 3.31 -14.49 13.81
C GLU A 72 3.95 -15.58 12.95
N PRO A 73 3.27 -16.06 11.92
CA PRO A 73 3.88 -17.02 11.01
C PRO A 73 4.95 -16.36 10.15
N ARG A 74 5.89 -17.17 9.70
CA ARG A 74 6.96 -16.65 8.87
C ARG A 74 6.44 -16.02 7.59
N SER A 75 5.36 -16.56 7.04
CA SER A 75 4.78 -16.02 5.82
C SER A 75 4.33 -14.58 5.99
N LEU A 76 3.95 -14.17 7.21
CA LEU A 76 3.56 -12.79 7.46
C LEU A 76 4.76 -11.86 7.34
N TYR A 77 5.93 -12.29 7.81
CA TYR A 77 7.14 -11.50 7.65
C TYR A 77 7.52 -11.36 6.18
N ASP A 78 7.35 -12.43 5.39
CA ASP A 78 7.61 -12.36 3.95
C ASP A 78 6.64 -11.41 3.27
N GLU A 79 5.40 -11.44 3.67
CA GLU A 79 4.38 -10.54 3.14
C GLU A 79 4.73 -9.09 3.45
N ALA A 80 5.18 -8.83 4.68
CA ALA A 80 5.58 -7.48 5.06
C ALA A 80 6.79 -7.02 4.26
N ARG A 81 7.76 -7.89 4.06
CA ARG A 81 8.94 -7.54 3.27
C ARG A 81 8.58 -7.21 1.83
N SER A 82 7.65 -7.97 1.26
CA SER A 82 7.17 -7.71 -0.09
C SER A 82 6.49 -6.35 -0.20
N ALA A 83 5.67 -6.01 0.79
CA ALA A 83 4.98 -4.72 0.80
C ALA A 83 5.98 -3.58 0.93
N ILE A 84 6.99 -3.75 1.79
CA ILE A 84 8.02 -2.74 1.96
C ILE A 84 8.83 -2.56 0.68
N ALA A 85 9.17 -3.67 0.02
CA ALA A 85 9.91 -3.61 -1.23
C ALA A 85 9.11 -2.87 -2.29
N LYS A 86 7.82 -3.13 -2.37
CA LYS A 86 6.97 -2.42 -3.32
C LYS A 86 6.96 -0.92 -3.03
N ALA A 87 6.90 -0.54 -1.76
CA ALA A 87 6.87 0.87 -1.38
C ALA A 87 8.18 1.57 -1.74
N LYS A 88 9.29 0.87 -1.60
CA LYS A 88 10.59 1.45 -1.91
C LYS A 88 10.99 1.26 -3.35
N GLU A 89 10.60 0.13 -3.90
CA GLU A 89 10.83 -0.17 -5.30
C GLU A 89 12.23 0.14 -5.74
N VAL A 90 13.19 -0.31 -5.03
CA VAL A 90 14.56 -0.10 -5.42
C VAL A 90 14.88 -1.04 -6.53
N LYS A 91 15.39 -0.51 -7.59
CA LYS A 91 15.74 -1.32 -8.73
C LYS A 91 17.19 -1.56 -8.76
#